data_3ad74df61794016978c3c165295edc33
#
_entry.id   3ad74df61794016978c3c165295edc33
#
_cell.length_a   1.000
_cell.length_b   1.000
_cell.length_c   1.000
_cell.angle_alpha   90.00
_cell.angle_beta   90.00
_cell.angle_gamma   90.00
#
_symmetry.space_group_name_H-M   'P 1'
#
loop_
_entity.id
_entity.type
_entity.pdbx_description
1 polymer ?
#
loop_
_entity_poly.entity_id
_entity_poly.type
_entity_poly.pdbx_seq_one_letter_code
_entity_poly.pdbx_strand_id
1 'polypeptide(L)'
;MRLTERDLELLRWINGHGFVTARQAANWMGTCLQTGHRRMGLLHQGGYLKRQRLFHGAERAYWLSALGQQVSGDTLSCPETISPATYRHHWMMVDLAHDLITKTKGQFTPERRLREQRAIKGVGAEGHVPDGLLEVKSKKPIAIELELTLKGRERLEGIVEGYLDRDLSAVWYFVTSDRIQRRLNSIIDGERLFKIKPWQPRS
;
A
#
# COMPACT_ATOMS: atom_id res chain seq x y z
N MET A 1 27.99 -7.57 3.73
CA MET A 1 26.91 -8.54 3.38
C MET A 1 26.77 -8.56 1.88
N ARG A 2 26.65 -9.73 1.24
CA ARG A 2 26.30 -9.82 -0.20
C ARG A 2 24.78 -9.77 -0.35
N LEU A 3 24.28 -8.85 -1.19
CA LEU A 3 22.87 -8.78 -1.57
C LEU A 3 22.55 -9.88 -2.57
N THR A 4 21.36 -10.44 -2.47
CA THR A 4 20.78 -11.38 -3.45
C THR A 4 19.76 -10.66 -4.31
N GLU A 5 19.36 -11.21 -5.46
CA GLU A 5 18.29 -10.64 -6.30
C GLU A 5 16.98 -10.45 -5.50
N ARG A 6 16.65 -11.44 -4.67
CA ARG A 6 15.49 -11.34 -3.76
C ARG A 6 15.56 -10.15 -2.79
N ASP A 7 16.75 -9.73 -2.37
CA ASP A 7 16.90 -8.54 -1.54
C ASP A 7 16.64 -7.27 -2.33
N LEU A 8 17.09 -7.22 -3.58
CA LEU A 8 16.82 -6.09 -4.46
C LEU A 8 15.31 -5.95 -4.74
N GLU A 9 14.63 -7.07 -4.98
CA GLU A 9 13.18 -7.10 -5.11
C GLU A 9 12.47 -6.65 -3.83
N LEU A 10 12.91 -7.15 -2.66
CA LEU A 10 12.38 -6.75 -1.35
C LEU A 10 12.56 -5.24 -1.13
N LEU A 11 13.72 -4.68 -1.46
CA LEU A 11 13.97 -3.24 -1.34
C LEU A 11 13.01 -2.45 -2.23
N ARG A 12 12.83 -2.82 -3.51
CA ARG A 12 11.87 -2.16 -4.42
C ARG A 12 10.44 -2.26 -3.90
N TRP A 13 10.04 -3.43 -3.37
CA TRP A 13 8.72 -3.62 -2.77
C TRP A 13 8.51 -2.74 -1.53
N ILE A 14 9.50 -2.67 -0.62
CA ILE A 14 9.45 -1.78 0.55
C ILE A 14 9.27 -0.32 0.10
N ASN A 15 10.04 0.12 -0.90
CA ASN A 15 9.95 1.50 -1.37
C ASN A 15 8.59 1.82 -1.98
N GLY A 16 8.00 0.90 -2.73
CA GLY A 16 6.65 1.05 -3.27
C GLY A 16 5.59 1.30 -2.19
N HIS A 17 5.69 0.62 -1.05
CA HIS A 17 4.80 0.81 0.10
C HIS A 17 5.18 2.00 1.01
N GLY A 18 6.38 2.57 0.83
CA GLY A 18 6.92 3.63 1.67
C GLY A 18 7.62 3.12 2.93
N PHE A 19 7.01 2.23 3.68
CA PHE A 19 7.63 1.48 4.77
C PHE A 19 6.90 0.16 5.02
N VAL A 20 7.58 -0.75 5.71
CA VAL A 20 7.01 -2.05 6.15
C VAL A 20 7.55 -2.42 7.54
N THR A 21 6.92 -3.41 8.18
CA THR A 21 7.44 -4.06 9.39
C THR A 21 8.19 -5.35 9.04
N ALA A 22 8.95 -5.89 10.01
CA ALA A 22 9.64 -7.18 9.81
C ALA A 22 8.65 -8.34 9.59
N ARG A 23 7.46 -8.30 10.20
CA ARG A 23 6.37 -9.26 10.00
C ARG A 23 5.87 -9.21 8.56
N GLN A 24 5.61 -8.01 8.05
CA GLN A 24 5.15 -7.82 6.67
C GLN A 24 6.20 -8.27 5.65
N ALA A 25 7.47 -7.98 5.90
CA ALA A 25 8.58 -8.48 5.09
C ALA A 25 8.68 -10.01 5.12
N ALA A 26 8.49 -10.64 6.30
CA ALA A 26 8.45 -12.10 6.44
C ALA A 26 7.32 -12.71 5.60
N ASN A 27 6.12 -12.13 5.66
CA ASN A 27 4.97 -12.54 4.87
C ASN A 27 5.26 -12.44 3.36
N TRP A 28 5.83 -11.31 2.90
CA TRP A 28 6.22 -11.14 1.51
C TRP A 28 7.26 -12.17 1.07
N MET A 29 8.24 -12.46 1.93
CA MET A 29 9.26 -13.49 1.68
C MET A 29 8.73 -14.92 1.77
N GLY A 30 7.52 -15.17 2.27
CA GLY A 30 7.01 -16.51 2.55
C GLY A 30 7.85 -17.24 3.62
N THR A 31 8.31 -16.52 4.66
CA THR A 31 9.20 -17.07 5.71
C THR A 31 8.61 -16.84 7.10
N CYS A 32 9.21 -17.46 8.12
CA CYS A 32 8.83 -17.18 9.50
C CYS A 32 9.31 -15.79 9.97
N LEU A 33 8.64 -15.26 11.00
CA LEU A 33 8.91 -13.94 11.57
C LEU A 33 10.37 -13.75 11.99
N GLN A 34 10.99 -14.78 12.58
CA GLN A 34 12.40 -14.73 13.01
C GLN A 34 13.35 -14.50 11.82
N THR A 35 13.11 -15.17 10.70
CA THR A 35 13.87 -14.96 9.45
C THR A 35 13.65 -13.55 8.91
N GLY A 36 12.40 -13.04 8.94
CA GLY A 36 12.09 -11.67 8.59
C GLY A 36 12.88 -10.66 9.45
N HIS A 37 12.82 -10.79 10.75
CA HIS A 37 13.58 -9.93 11.67
C HIS A 37 15.08 -9.96 11.39
N ARG A 38 15.65 -11.15 11.22
CA ARG A 38 17.08 -11.31 10.91
C ARG A 38 17.45 -10.62 9.60
N ARG A 39 16.65 -10.84 8.53
CA ARG A 39 16.96 -10.25 7.22
C ARG A 39 16.83 -8.73 7.22
N MET A 40 15.76 -8.19 7.79
CA MET A 40 15.55 -6.75 7.92
C MET A 40 16.65 -6.10 8.80
N GLY A 41 17.10 -6.79 9.84
CA GLY A 41 18.23 -6.36 10.66
C GLY A 41 19.54 -6.27 9.88
N LEU A 42 19.86 -7.29 9.07
CA LEU A 42 21.07 -7.30 8.23
C LEU A 42 21.04 -6.21 7.15
N LEU A 43 19.87 -5.99 6.50
CA LEU A 43 19.70 -4.92 5.51
C LEU A 43 19.87 -3.54 6.16
N HIS A 44 19.36 -3.36 7.38
CA HIS A 44 19.56 -2.13 8.13
C HIS A 44 21.03 -1.92 8.56
N GLN A 45 21.71 -2.95 9.08
CA GLN A 45 23.13 -2.90 9.44
C GLN A 45 24.02 -2.61 8.22
N GLY A 46 23.64 -3.12 7.04
CA GLY A 46 24.31 -2.83 5.78
C GLY A 46 24.02 -1.43 5.22
N GLY A 47 23.23 -0.62 5.91
CA GLY A 47 22.90 0.75 5.51
C GLY A 47 21.83 0.87 4.41
N TYR A 48 21.24 -0.23 3.97
CA TYR A 48 20.23 -0.23 2.88
C TYR A 48 18.84 0.19 3.36
N LEU A 49 18.55 0.01 4.65
CA LEU A 49 17.30 0.40 5.29
C LEU A 49 17.54 1.36 6.46
N LYS A 50 16.67 2.36 6.57
CA LYS A 50 16.43 3.09 7.81
C LYS A 50 15.43 2.32 8.66
N ARG A 51 15.40 2.55 9.97
CA ARG A 51 14.39 1.97 10.87
C ARG A 51 14.05 2.91 12.01
N GLN A 52 12.80 2.87 12.45
CA GLN A 52 12.32 3.64 13.60
C GLN A 52 11.13 2.92 14.26
N ARG A 53 10.96 3.13 15.56
CA ARG A 53 9.72 2.82 16.27
C ARG A 53 8.97 4.13 16.48
N LEU A 54 7.82 4.31 15.81
CA LEU A 54 7.07 5.55 15.87
C LEU A 54 6.19 5.64 17.13
N PHE A 55 5.65 4.49 17.58
CA PHE A 55 4.77 4.44 18.73
C PHE A 55 5.25 3.39 19.74
N HIS A 56 5.00 3.66 21.03
CA HIS A 56 5.26 2.67 22.07
C HIS A 56 4.43 1.40 21.82
N GLY A 57 5.05 0.23 21.95
CA GLY A 57 4.39 -1.06 21.69
C GLY A 57 4.22 -1.43 20.21
N ALA A 58 4.38 -0.49 19.26
CA ALA A 58 4.29 -0.79 17.84
C ALA A 58 5.54 -1.54 17.33
N GLU A 59 5.38 -2.29 16.23
CA GLU A 59 6.49 -2.85 15.48
C GLU A 59 7.41 -1.74 14.92
N ARG A 60 8.68 -2.06 14.72
CA ARG A 60 9.60 -1.15 14.03
C ARG A 60 9.24 -1.06 12.55
N ALA A 61 9.14 0.17 12.05
CA ALA A 61 9.02 0.45 10.63
C ALA A 61 10.41 0.48 9.98
N TYR A 62 10.50 -0.06 8.77
CA TYR A 62 11.70 -0.08 7.94
C TYR A 62 11.37 0.55 6.58
N TRP A 63 12.22 1.44 6.09
CA TRP A 63 12.10 2.05 4.77
C TRP A 63 13.47 2.24 4.12
N LEU A 64 13.50 2.49 2.82
CA LEU A 64 14.76 2.60 2.10
C LEU A 64 15.59 3.81 2.57
N SER A 65 16.91 3.58 2.60
CA SER A 65 17.91 4.65 2.57
C SER A 65 18.26 5.02 1.11
N ALA A 66 19.00 6.11 0.93
CA ALA A 66 19.55 6.46 -0.39
C ALA A 66 20.42 5.34 -0.97
N LEU A 67 21.25 4.67 -0.13
CA LEU A 67 22.03 3.52 -0.56
C LEU A 67 21.14 2.34 -0.98
N GLY A 68 20.06 2.07 -0.24
CA GLY A 68 19.09 1.01 -0.60
C GLY A 68 18.42 1.28 -1.93
N GLN A 69 18.05 2.52 -2.21
CA GLN A 69 17.49 2.95 -3.49
C GLN A 69 18.49 2.73 -4.63
N GLN A 70 19.72 3.23 -4.46
CA GLN A 70 20.77 3.11 -5.47
C GLN A 70 21.06 1.65 -5.82
N VAL A 71 21.28 0.78 -4.84
CA VAL A 71 21.63 -0.63 -5.11
C VAL A 71 20.47 -1.44 -5.69
N SER A 72 19.23 -1.09 -5.36
CA SER A 72 18.04 -1.75 -5.92
C SER A 72 17.71 -1.29 -7.34
N GLY A 73 18.31 -0.20 -7.80
CA GLY A 73 18.00 0.41 -9.10
C GLY A 73 16.58 1.00 -9.15
N ASP A 74 16.02 1.35 -7.99
CA ASP A 74 14.65 1.88 -7.91
C ASP A 74 14.62 3.36 -8.29
N THR A 75 13.72 3.72 -9.20
CA THR A 75 13.52 5.12 -9.66
C THR A 75 12.67 5.93 -8.69
N LEU A 76 11.80 5.27 -7.92
CA LEU A 76 10.95 5.93 -6.94
C LEU A 76 11.79 6.50 -5.79
N SER A 77 11.65 7.81 -5.53
CA SER A 77 12.34 8.46 -4.41
C SER A 77 11.99 7.79 -3.07
N CYS A 78 12.96 7.60 -2.19
CA CYS A 78 12.68 7.05 -0.86
C CYS A 78 12.13 8.12 0.08
N PRO A 79 11.25 7.72 1.04
CA PRO A 79 10.78 8.64 2.05
C PRO A 79 11.93 9.12 2.94
N GLU A 80 11.98 10.41 3.26
CA GLU A 80 12.92 10.92 4.25
C GLU A 80 12.53 10.50 5.66
N THR A 81 11.23 10.56 5.95
CA THR A 81 10.63 10.24 7.25
C THR A 81 9.29 9.53 7.05
N ILE A 82 8.79 8.92 8.11
CA ILE A 82 7.45 8.31 8.14
C ILE A 82 6.53 9.24 8.92
N SER A 83 5.42 9.65 8.30
CA SER A 83 4.41 10.49 8.95
C SER A 83 3.61 9.69 9.98
N PRO A 84 3.59 10.10 11.26
CA PRO A 84 2.72 9.46 12.26
C PRO A 84 1.24 9.52 11.90
N ALA A 85 0.79 10.58 11.23
CA ALA A 85 -0.61 10.79 10.87
C ALA A 85 -1.12 9.76 9.85
N THR A 86 -0.26 9.30 8.94
CA THR A 86 -0.61 8.32 7.90
C THR A 86 -0.08 6.92 8.20
N TYR A 87 0.66 6.73 9.30
CA TYR A 87 1.29 5.46 9.66
C TYR A 87 0.32 4.28 9.65
N ARG A 88 -0.81 4.43 10.37
CA ARG A 88 -1.81 3.36 10.50
C ARG A 88 -2.37 2.95 9.15
N HIS A 89 -2.69 3.92 8.30
CA HIS A 89 -3.23 3.65 6.97
C HIS A 89 -2.22 2.88 6.12
N HIS A 90 -0.98 3.36 6.01
CA HIS A 90 0.07 2.68 5.22
C HIS A 90 0.38 1.28 5.77
N TRP A 91 0.48 1.13 7.10
CA TRP A 91 0.70 -0.17 7.73
C TRP A 91 -0.40 -1.17 7.38
N MET A 92 -1.66 -0.76 7.47
CA MET A 92 -2.81 -1.60 7.12
C MET A 92 -2.89 -1.89 5.63
N MET A 93 -2.52 -0.93 4.77
CA MET A 93 -2.49 -1.14 3.31
C MET A 93 -1.51 -2.24 2.88
N VAL A 94 -0.36 -2.36 3.54
CA VAL A 94 0.59 -3.45 3.26
C VAL A 94 -0.03 -4.82 3.55
N ASP A 95 -0.73 -4.96 4.68
CA ASP A 95 -1.41 -6.21 5.05
C ASP A 95 -2.59 -6.51 4.10
N LEU A 96 -3.37 -5.48 3.75
CA LEU A 96 -4.47 -5.62 2.78
C LEU A 96 -3.95 -6.05 1.40
N ALA A 97 -2.89 -5.42 0.91
CA ALA A 97 -2.25 -5.78 -0.36
C ALA A 97 -1.79 -7.26 -0.36
N HIS A 98 -1.16 -7.71 0.73
CA HIS A 98 -0.74 -9.10 0.88
C HIS A 98 -1.94 -10.07 0.84
N ASP A 99 -3.03 -9.75 1.55
CA ASP A 99 -4.27 -10.54 1.55
C ASP A 99 -4.89 -10.62 0.15
N LEU A 100 -4.92 -9.50 -0.57
CA LEU A 100 -5.46 -9.45 -1.93
C LEU A 100 -4.64 -10.28 -2.91
N ILE A 101 -3.31 -10.13 -2.91
CA ILE A 101 -2.40 -10.92 -3.76
C ILE A 101 -2.57 -12.41 -3.46
N THR A 102 -2.60 -12.79 -2.18
CA THR A 102 -2.74 -14.20 -1.77
C THR A 102 -4.05 -14.81 -2.24
N LYS A 103 -5.17 -14.07 -2.13
CA LYS A 103 -6.52 -14.54 -2.51
C LYS A 103 -6.75 -14.55 -4.01
N THR A 104 -6.24 -13.57 -4.74
CA THR A 104 -6.56 -13.39 -6.17
C THR A 104 -5.46 -13.91 -7.11
N LYS A 105 -4.26 -14.12 -6.58
CA LYS A 105 -3.03 -14.38 -7.36
C LYS A 105 -2.72 -13.25 -8.35
N GLY A 106 -3.25 -12.05 -8.08
CA GLY A 106 -3.05 -10.84 -8.87
C GLY A 106 -1.76 -10.11 -8.49
N GLN A 107 -1.52 -9.02 -9.20
CA GLN A 107 -0.45 -8.06 -8.91
C GLN A 107 -1.05 -6.83 -8.26
N PHE A 108 -0.36 -6.27 -7.27
CA PHE A 108 -0.79 -5.07 -6.57
C PHE A 108 0.22 -3.94 -6.75
N THR A 109 -0.26 -2.81 -7.27
CA THR A 109 0.53 -1.58 -7.44
C THR A 109 0.11 -0.58 -6.36
N PRO A 110 0.96 -0.24 -5.38
CA PRO A 110 0.62 0.70 -4.31
C PRO A 110 0.58 2.16 -4.80
N GLU A 111 -0.13 3.01 -4.07
CA GLU A 111 -0.35 4.44 -4.39
C GLU A 111 0.92 5.18 -4.82
N ARG A 112 2.03 4.99 -4.10
CA ARG A 112 3.32 5.66 -4.40
C ARG A 112 3.82 5.35 -5.82
N ARG A 113 3.68 4.11 -6.27
CA ARG A 113 4.00 3.71 -7.65
C ARG A 113 3.04 4.31 -8.67
N LEU A 114 1.76 4.38 -8.33
CA LEU A 114 0.75 4.99 -9.20
C LEU A 114 1.02 6.48 -9.40
N ARG A 115 1.40 7.19 -8.33
CA ARG A 115 1.79 8.61 -8.41
C ARG A 115 3.05 8.81 -9.25
N GLU A 116 4.07 7.97 -9.09
CA GLU A 116 5.28 7.98 -9.92
C GLU A 116 4.93 7.78 -11.40
N GLN A 117 4.13 6.77 -11.72
CA GLN A 117 3.71 6.47 -13.09
C GLN A 117 2.93 7.62 -13.72
N ARG A 118 2.06 8.30 -12.96
CA ARG A 118 1.34 9.49 -13.43
C ARG A 118 2.29 10.66 -13.71
N ALA A 119 3.23 10.91 -12.82
CA ALA A 119 4.24 11.96 -13.00
C ALA A 119 5.09 11.74 -14.25
N ILE A 120 5.56 10.49 -14.49
CA ILE A 120 6.32 10.12 -15.69
C ILE A 120 5.50 10.35 -16.97
N LYS A 121 4.19 10.06 -16.94
CA LYS A 121 3.30 10.27 -18.10
C LYS A 121 2.91 11.73 -18.32
N GLY A 122 3.40 12.66 -17.50
CA GLY A 122 3.02 14.09 -17.58
C GLY A 122 1.54 14.35 -17.24
N VAL A 123 0.84 13.37 -16.66
CA VAL A 123 -0.52 13.55 -16.17
C VAL A 123 -0.42 14.35 -14.87
N GLY A 124 -0.99 15.55 -14.86
CA GLY A 124 -0.95 16.46 -13.71
C GLY A 124 -1.42 15.80 -12.41
N ALA A 125 -1.15 16.47 -11.29
CA ALA A 125 -1.54 15.98 -9.95
C ALA A 125 -3.06 15.96 -9.73
N GLU A 126 -3.84 16.39 -10.72
CA GLU A 126 -5.29 16.49 -10.64
C GLU A 126 -5.97 15.11 -10.58
N GLY A 127 -7.01 15.04 -9.77
CA GLY A 127 -7.81 13.85 -9.57
C GLY A 127 -7.24 12.90 -8.50
N HIS A 128 -8.14 12.14 -7.91
CA HIS A 128 -7.84 11.18 -6.86
C HIS A 128 -6.98 10.02 -7.38
N VAL A 129 -5.96 9.63 -6.62
CA VAL A 129 -5.17 8.41 -6.86
C VAL A 129 -5.61 7.37 -5.84
N PRO A 130 -6.01 6.15 -6.28
CA PRO A 130 -6.39 5.11 -5.34
C PRO A 130 -5.23 4.70 -4.43
N ASP A 131 -5.53 4.13 -3.28
CA ASP A 131 -4.53 3.57 -2.36
C ASP A 131 -3.74 2.42 -3.01
N GLY A 132 -4.32 1.78 -4.02
CA GLY A 132 -3.64 0.81 -4.89
C GLY A 132 -4.49 0.37 -6.07
N LEU A 133 -3.83 -0.28 -7.03
CA LEU A 133 -4.49 -1.02 -8.13
C LEU A 133 -4.18 -2.51 -8.01
N LEU A 134 -5.22 -3.31 -8.13
CA LEU A 134 -5.14 -4.76 -8.19
C LEU A 134 -5.41 -5.23 -9.63
N GLU A 135 -4.42 -5.83 -10.26
CA GLU A 135 -4.51 -6.43 -11.58
C GLU A 135 -4.69 -7.94 -11.46
N VAL A 136 -5.80 -8.45 -11.95
CA VAL A 136 -6.10 -9.88 -12.00
C VAL A 136 -6.13 -10.30 -13.45
N LYS A 137 -5.50 -11.44 -13.77
CA LYS A 137 -5.36 -11.93 -15.14
C LYS A 137 -6.68 -11.86 -15.92
N SER A 138 -6.60 -11.35 -17.14
CA SER A 138 -7.72 -11.22 -18.09
C SER A 138 -8.88 -10.31 -17.65
N LYS A 139 -8.64 -9.40 -16.70
CA LYS A 139 -9.64 -8.40 -16.24
C LYS A 139 -9.05 -6.99 -16.27
N LYS A 140 -9.93 -5.98 -16.42
CA LYS A 140 -9.55 -4.60 -16.15
C LYS A 140 -9.13 -4.43 -14.69
N PRO A 141 -8.25 -3.45 -14.38
CA PRO A 141 -7.81 -3.22 -13.01
C PRO A 141 -8.95 -2.94 -12.03
N ILE A 142 -8.74 -3.25 -10.77
CA ILE A 142 -9.62 -2.94 -9.65
C ILE A 142 -8.92 -1.87 -8.82
N ALA A 143 -9.57 -0.72 -8.62
CA ALA A 143 -9.08 0.27 -7.66
C ALA A 143 -9.37 -0.20 -6.23
N ILE A 144 -8.39 -0.02 -5.35
CA ILE A 144 -8.47 -0.40 -3.94
C ILE A 144 -8.41 0.86 -3.08
N GLU A 145 -9.36 0.99 -2.18
CA GLU A 145 -9.45 2.06 -1.19
C GLU A 145 -9.56 1.45 0.22
N LEU A 146 -8.78 1.95 1.15
CA LEU A 146 -8.87 1.61 2.57
C LEU A 146 -9.37 2.81 3.37
N GLU A 147 -10.58 2.74 3.86
CA GLU A 147 -11.19 3.83 4.59
C GLU A 147 -11.20 3.56 6.10
N LEU A 148 -10.36 4.29 6.82
CA LEU A 148 -10.21 4.15 8.28
C LEU A 148 -10.95 5.21 9.07
N THR A 149 -11.33 6.32 8.42
CA THR A 149 -11.96 7.47 9.05
C THR A 149 -13.12 7.98 8.21
N LEU A 150 -14.10 8.60 8.85
CA LEU A 150 -15.18 9.25 8.13
C LEU A 150 -14.69 10.51 7.42
N LYS A 151 -14.67 10.47 6.11
CA LYS A 151 -14.50 11.69 5.28
C LYS A 151 -15.81 12.48 5.19
N GLY A 152 -15.71 13.78 4.93
CA GLY A 152 -16.89 14.60 4.62
C GLY A 152 -17.64 14.06 3.39
N ARG A 153 -18.95 14.31 3.33
CA ARG A 153 -19.83 13.79 2.26
C ARG A 153 -19.39 14.29 0.88
N GLU A 154 -19.24 15.59 0.72
CA GLU A 154 -18.81 16.24 -0.53
C GLU A 154 -17.48 15.67 -1.05
N ARG A 155 -16.49 15.44 -0.15
CA ARG A 155 -15.22 14.84 -0.54
C ARG A 155 -15.37 13.40 -1.03
N LEU A 156 -16.25 12.62 -0.40
CA LEU A 156 -16.51 11.23 -0.84
C LEU A 156 -17.24 11.20 -2.18
N GLU A 157 -18.24 12.06 -2.36
CA GLU A 157 -18.99 12.23 -3.63
C GLU A 157 -18.01 12.58 -4.76
N GLY A 158 -17.14 13.57 -4.59
CA GLY A 158 -16.13 13.92 -5.59
C GLY A 158 -15.14 12.80 -5.90
N ILE A 159 -14.77 11.95 -4.91
CA ILE A 159 -13.94 10.77 -5.16
C ILE A 159 -14.71 9.72 -5.97
N VAL A 160 -15.96 9.46 -5.61
CA VAL A 160 -16.84 8.50 -6.29
C VAL A 160 -17.07 8.93 -7.74
N GLU A 161 -17.44 10.18 -7.99
CA GLU A 161 -17.61 10.75 -9.34
C GLU A 161 -16.33 10.61 -10.16
N GLY A 162 -15.17 10.90 -9.57
CA GLY A 162 -13.86 10.76 -10.23
C GLY A 162 -13.49 9.33 -10.62
N TYR A 163 -14.22 8.31 -10.16
CA TYR A 163 -14.03 6.91 -10.57
C TYR A 163 -14.93 6.50 -11.75
N LEU A 164 -16.07 7.15 -11.95
CA LEU A 164 -17.07 6.73 -12.95
C LEU A 164 -16.53 6.76 -14.39
N ASP A 165 -15.63 7.70 -14.69
CA ASP A 165 -15.02 7.88 -16.00
C ASP A 165 -13.75 7.05 -16.24
N ARG A 166 -13.37 6.19 -15.27
CA ARG A 166 -12.13 5.39 -15.36
C ARG A 166 -12.38 4.02 -15.95
N ASP A 167 -11.43 3.54 -16.72
CA ASP A 167 -11.44 2.19 -17.27
C ASP A 167 -11.04 1.14 -16.21
N LEU A 168 -11.98 0.85 -15.29
CA LEU A 168 -11.83 -0.07 -14.18
C LEU A 168 -12.90 -1.17 -14.25
N SER A 169 -12.58 -2.36 -13.73
CA SER A 169 -13.57 -3.42 -13.54
C SER A 169 -14.40 -3.24 -12.27
N ALA A 170 -13.83 -2.62 -11.25
CA ALA A 170 -14.48 -2.31 -9.99
C ALA A 170 -13.65 -1.33 -9.15
N VAL A 171 -14.30 -0.72 -8.16
CA VAL A 171 -13.65 0.00 -7.03
C VAL A 171 -14.04 -0.74 -5.75
N TRP A 172 -13.04 -1.24 -5.01
CA TRP A 172 -13.27 -1.94 -3.76
C TRP A 172 -12.86 -1.07 -2.57
N TYR A 173 -13.86 -0.65 -1.81
CA TYR A 173 -13.66 0.01 -0.52
C TYR A 173 -13.55 -1.02 0.59
N PHE A 174 -12.40 -1.03 1.29
CA PHE A 174 -12.20 -1.79 2.50
C PHE A 174 -12.42 -0.88 3.71
N VAL A 175 -13.29 -1.29 4.62
CA VAL A 175 -13.72 -0.48 5.75
C VAL A 175 -13.53 -1.23 7.07
N THR A 176 -13.20 -0.50 8.14
CA THR A 176 -12.93 -1.08 9.46
C THR A 176 -14.08 -0.88 10.45
N SER A 177 -15.16 -0.19 10.07
CA SER A 177 -16.33 0.04 10.92
C SER A 177 -17.63 0.15 10.13
N ASP A 178 -18.73 -0.28 10.75
CA ASP A 178 -20.08 -0.19 10.18
C ASP A 178 -20.53 1.24 9.93
N ARG A 179 -20.00 2.21 10.70
CA ARG A 179 -20.32 3.62 10.52
C ARG A 179 -19.77 4.14 9.18
N ILE A 180 -18.55 3.75 8.82
CA ILE A 180 -17.93 4.09 7.53
C ILE A 180 -18.69 3.39 6.41
N GLN A 181 -19.00 2.10 6.59
CA GLN A 181 -19.76 1.32 5.63
C GLN A 181 -21.11 1.94 5.31
N ARG A 182 -21.89 2.33 6.33
CA ARG A 182 -23.19 2.99 6.15
C ARG A 182 -23.07 4.32 5.39
N ARG A 183 -22.04 5.11 5.70
CA ARG A 183 -21.79 6.38 4.99
C ARG A 183 -21.48 6.15 3.51
N LEU A 184 -20.60 5.21 3.20
CA LEU A 184 -20.28 4.87 1.80
C LEU A 184 -21.52 4.33 1.07
N ASN A 185 -22.27 3.41 1.66
CA ASN A 185 -23.50 2.90 1.05
C ASN A 185 -24.48 4.02 0.68
N SER A 186 -24.61 5.06 1.53
CA SER A 186 -25.52 6.18 1.25
C SER A 186 -25.06 7.11 0.11
N ILE A 187 -23.83 6.94 -0.39
CA ILE A 187 -23.25 7.75 -1.48
C ILE A 187 -23.20 6.94 -2.78
N ILE A 188 -22.85 5.66 -2.68
CA ILE A 188 -22.64 4.79 -3.86
C ILE A 188 -23.84 3.86 -4.14
N ASP A 189 -25.01 4.18 -3.57
CA ASP A 189 -26.22 3.37 -3.73
C ASP A 189 -26.60 3.24 -5.22
N GLY A 190 -26.83 1.99 -5.64
CA GLY A 190 -27.17 1.66 -7.04
C GLY A 190 -25.98 1.56 -8.01
N GLU A 191 -24.78 2.02 -7.65
CA GLU A 191 -23.62 2.01 -8.54
C GLU A 191 -22.90 0.66 -8.54
N ARG A 192 -23.00 -0.09 -9.65
CA ARG A 192 -22.43 -1.45 -9.79
C ARG A 192 -20.90 -1.49 -9.79
N LEU A 193 -20.25 -0.37 -10.08
CA LEU A 193 -18.80 -0.24 -10.11
C LEU A 193 -18.18 -0.45 -8.71
N PHE A 194 -18.89 -0.08 -7.65
CA PHE A 194 -18.36 -0.06 -6.29
C PHE A 194 -18.75 -1.30 -5.49
N LYS A 195 -17.83 -1.73 -4.62
CA LYS A 195 -18.05 -2.81 -3.64
C LYS A 195 -17.45 -2.43 -2.31
N ILE A 196 -18.25 -2.42 -1.26
CA ILE A 196 -17.79 -2.18 0.11
C ILE A 196 -17.58 -3.52 0.80
N LYS A 197 -16.41 -3.68 1.43
CA LYS A 197 -15.98 -4.91 2.08
C LYS A 197 -15.48 -4.61 3.49
N PRO A 198 -16.07 -5.17 4.54
CA PRO A 198 -15.47 -5.11 5.87
C PRO A 198 -14.14 -5.85 5.86
N TRP A 199 -13.13 -5.26 6.51
CA TRP A 199 -11.80 -5.84 6.61
C TRP A 199 -11.10 -5.41 7.89
N GLN A 200 -10.35 -6.32 8.49
CA GLN A 200 -9.48 -6.09 9.64
C GLN A 200 -8.12 -6.71 9.36
N PRO A 201 -7.02 -6.08 9.79
CA PRO A 201 -5.69 -6.67 9.67
C PRO A 201 -5.63 -7.96 10.50
N ARG A 202 -4.87 -8.93 10.03
CA ARG A 202 -4.57 -10.13 10.82
C ARG A 202 -3.71 -9.75 12.01
N SER A 203 -4.13 -10.14 13.20
CA SER A 203 -3.37 -10.00 14.44
C SER A 203 -2.07 -10.80 14.42
#